data_f6f51928bebb10ea76d8cdd91f81713c
#
_entry.id   f6f51928bebb10ea76d8cdd91f81713c
#
_cell.length_a   1.000
_cell.length_b   1.000
_cell.length_c   1.000
_cell.angle_alpha   90.00
_cell.angle_beta   90.00
_cell.angle_gamma   90.00
#
_symmetry.space_group_name_H-M   'P 1'
#
loop_
_entity.id
_entity.type
_entity.pdbx_description
1 polymer ?
#
loop_
_entity_poly.entity_id
_entity_poly.type
_entity_poly.pdbx_seq_one_letter_code
_entity_poly.pdbx_strand_id
1 'polypeptide(L)'
;MMRIRQSFEQAICILLIIGTNDGSIKNQELSKILDVSDSYLKKVTRQLVVAGLITSKASKTGGFVLNKEFTDISFLDIFEAIEGKEKFIETTHLVDKVFDSMLRVKETEDVIVNYLDKAEIQYKMKLKEITLAHIIEAAHQDKEKR
;
A
#
# COMPACT_ATOMS: atom_id res chain seq x y z
N MET A 1 -5.53 -18.78 -2.00
CA MET A 1 -5.83 -17.62 -2.85
C MET A 1 -5.12 -16.40 -2.28
N MET A 2 -4.29 -15.76 -3.09
CA MET A 2 -3.64 -14.51 -2.70
C MET A 2 -4.66 -13.37 -2.72
N ARG A 3 -4.76 -12.63 -1.62
CA ARG A 3 -5.67 -11.49 -1.51
C ARG A 3 -4.86 -10.22 -1.24
N ILE A 4 -5.26 -9.14 -1.88
CA ILE A 4 -4.79 -7.81 -1.48
C ILE A 4 -5.28 -7.56 -0.06
N ARG A 5 -4.41 -7.12 0.82
CA ARG A 5 -4.82 -6.83 2.19
C ARG A 5 -5.85 -5.70 2.21
N GLN A 6 -6.87 -5.86 3.00
CA GLN A 6 -7.91 -4.85 3.19
C GLN A 6 -7.34 -3.50 3.64
N SER A 7 -6.26 -3.51 4.41
CA SER A 7 -5.56 -2.29 4.83
C SER A 7 -4.94 -1.51 3.67
N PHE A 8 -4.47 -2.18 2.63
CA PHE A 8 -3.95 -1.53 1.43
C PHE A 8 -5.06 -0.82 0.65
N GLU A 9 -6.17 -1.49 0.43
CA GLU A 9 -7.35 -0.90 -0.21
C GLU A 9 -7.89 0.30 0.59
N GLN A 10 -8.00 0.14 1.91
CA GLN A 10 -8.43 1.23 2.79
C GLN A 10 -7.47 2.42 2.74
N ALA A 11 -6.17 2.18 2.70
CA ALA A 11 -5.18 3.25 2.60
C ALA A 11 -5.35 4.06 1.31
N ILE A 12 -5.59 3.40 0.18
CA ILE A 12 -5.90 4.07 -1.10
C ILE A 12 -7.15 4.95 -0.94
N CYS A 13 -8.23 4.39 -0.40
CA CYS A 13 -9.49 5.12 -0.21
C CYS A 13 -9.33 6.31 0.75
N ILE A 14 -8.61 6.12 1.85
CA ILE A 14 -8.31 7.20 2.82
C ILE A 14 -7.60 8.36 2.12
N LEU A 15 -6.57 8.08 1.34
CA LEU A 15 -5.80 9.11 0.65
C LEU A 15 -6.65 9.85 -0.40
N LEU A 16 -7.51 9.13 -1.11
CA LEU A 16 -8.44 9.74 -2.07
C LEU A 16 -9.43 10.66 -1.37
N ILE A 17 -9.99 10.24 -0.23
CA ILE A 17 -10.93 11.06 0.55
C ILE A 17 -10.22 12.31 1.09
N ILE A 18 -9.05 12.15 1.69
CA ILE A 18 -8.29 13.27 2.26
C ILE A 18 -7.94 14.29 1.17
N GLY A 19 -7.49 13.82 0.01
CA GLY A 19 -7.04 14.68 -1.07
C GLY A 19 -8.16 15.39 -1.83
N THR A 20 -9.37 14.86 -1.81
CA THR A 20 -10.55 15.48 -2.44
C THR A 20 -11.40 16.29 -1.47
N ASN A 21 -11.08 16.26 -0.19
CA ASN A 21 -11.77 17.03 0.83
C ASN A 21 -11.23 18.46 0.91
N ASP A 22 -12.11 19.41 1.09
CA ASP A 22 -11.72 20.81 1.37
C ASP A 22 -11.29 20.93 2.83
N GLY A 23 -10.00 21.17 3.05
CA GLY A 23 -9.42 21.26 4.38
C GLY A 23 -9.09 19.90 5.00
N SER A 24 -8.91 19.90 6.31
CA SER A 24 -8.57 18.67 7.05
C SER A 24 -9.80 17.82 7.32
N ILE A 25 -9.60 16.52 7.43
CA ILE A 25 -10.64 15.56 7.77
C ILE A 25 -10.19 14.70 8.96
N LYS A 26 -11.09 14.50 9.92
CA LYS A 26 -10.82 13.76 11.14
C LYS A 26 -10.99 12.26 10.94
N ASN A 27 -10.31 11.49 11.78
CA ASN A 27 -10.39 10.03 11.77
C ASN A 27 -11.83 9.51 11.93
N GLN A 28 -12.64 10.18 12.76
CA GLN A 28 -14.06 9.81 12.94
C GLN A 28 -14.88 9.97 11.67
N GLU A 29 -14.61 11.01 10.88
CA GLU A 29 -15.29 11.24 9.60
C GLU A 29 -14.90 10.19 8.57
N LEU A 30 -13.61 9.85 8.50
CA LEU A 30 -13.11 8.75 7.65
C LEU A 30 -13.74 7.41 8.03
N SER A 31 -13.84 7.14 9.33
CA SER A 31 -14.47 5.93 9.87
C SER A 31 -15.93 5.81 9.44
N LYS A 32 -16.67 6.90 9.47
CA LYS A 32 -18.07 6.92 9.01
C LYS A 32 -18.20 6.69 7.51
N ILE A 33 -17.37 7.37 6.71
CA ILE A 33 -17.42 7.25 5.25
C ILE A 33 -17.11 5.83 4.80
N LEU A 34 -16.10 5.20 5.40
CA LEU A 34 -15.64 3.86 5.02
C LEU A 34 -16.35 2.73 5.76
N ASP A 35 -17.18 3.05 6.74
CA ASP A 35 -17.85 2.06 7.62
C ASP A 35 -16.86 1.07 8.23
N VAL A 36 -15.79 1.61 8.80
CA VAL A 36 -14.70 0.86 9.44
C VAL A 36 -14.54 1.34 10.87
N SER A 37 -14.21 0.44 11.79
CA SER A 37 -14.00 0.82 13.19
C SER A 37 -12.92 1.89 13.34
N ASP A 38 -13.16 2.85 14.22
CA ASP A 38 -12.24 3.97 14.47
C ASP A 38 -10.85 3.48 14.91
N SER A 39 -10.79 2.47 15.75
CA SER A 39 -9.53 1.89 16.25
C SER A 39 -8.68 1.25 15.13
N TYR A 40 -9.34 0.53 14.23
CA TYR A 40 -8.65 -0.07 13.07
C TYR A 40 -8.15 1.00 12.10
N LEU A 41 -8.99 1.99 11.83
CA LEU A 41 -8.64 3.10 10.94
C LEU A 41 -7.46 3.92 11.47
N LYS A 42 -7.40 4.15 12.79
CA LYS A 42 -6.25 4.81 13.44
C LYS A 42 -4.92 4.13 13.15
N LYS A 43 -4.92 2.80 13.09
CA LYS A 43 -3.71 2.03 12.74
C LYS A 43 -3.25 2.37 11.33
N VAL A 44 -4.16 2.38 10.37
CA VAL A 44 -3.85 2.67 8.96
C VAL A 44 -3.42 4.13 8.78
N THR A 45 -4.15 5.08 9.33
CA THR A 45 -3.80 6.51 9.25
C THR A 45 -2.44 6.79 9.89
N ARG A 46 -2.11 6.14 11.01
CA ARG A 46 -0.78 6.24 11.62
C ARG A 46 0.32 5.75 10.69
N GLN A 47 0.13 4.64 10.01
CA GLN A 47 1.09 4.13 9.03
C GLN A 47 1.30 5.13 7.88
N LEU A 48 0.24 5.79 7.42
CA LEU A 48 0.33 6.81 6.39
C LEU A 48 1.05 8.08 6.86
N VAL A 49 0.85 8.48 8.12
CA VAL A 49 1.58 9.61 8.74
C VAL A 49 3.07 9.29 8.84
N VAL A 50 3.41 8.11 9.35
CA VAL A 50 4.81 7.66 9.50
C VAL A 50 5.51 7.60 8.14
N ALA A 51 4.80 7.18 7.10
CA ALA A 51 5.33 7.14 5.73
C ALA A 51 5.44 8.53 5.08
N GLY A 52 4.93 9.57 5.72
CA GLY A 52 4.98 10.94 5.21
C GLY A 52 3.99 11.25 4.09
N LEU A 53 2.96 10.42 3.90
CA LEU A 53 1.94 10.63 2.86
C LEU A 53 0.84 11.60 3.30
N ILE A 54 0.55 11.64 4.59
CA ILE A 54 -0.38 12.58 5.20
C ILE A 54 0.25 13.26 6.41
N THR A 55 -0.29 14.40 6.78
CA THR A 55 0.11 15.15 7.98
C THR A 55 -1.11 15.31 8.88
N SER A 56 -0.91 15.07 10.18
CA SER A 56 -1.90 15.34 11.21
C SER A 56 -1.77 16.78 11.69
N LYS A 57 -2.86 17.53 11.63
CA LYS A 57 -2.89 18.91 12.15
C LYS A 57 -3.27 18.92 13.63
N ALA A 58 -2.42 19.53 14.44
CA ALA A 58 -2.62 19.70 15.88
C ALA A 58 -3.41 20.97 16.21
N SER A 59 -4.65 21.07 15.75
CA SER A 59 -5.53 22.20 16.07
C SER A 59 -6.87 21.72 16.61
N LYS A 60 -7.68 22.62 17.18
CA LYS A 60 -9.07 22.31 17.61
C LYS A 60 -9.92 21.77 16.46
N THR A 61 -9.62 22.16 15.24
CA THR A 61 -10.23 21.68 14.02
C THR A 61 -9.47 20.51 13.41
N GLY A 62 -8.47 19.96 14.07
CA GLY A 62 -7.52 18.93 13.68
C GLY A 62 -8.01 17.93 12.64
N GLY A 63 -7.16 17.07 12.24
CA GLY A 63 -7.43 16.07 11.20
C GLY A 63 -6.24 15.90 10.28
N PHE A 64 -6.46 15.22 9.17
CA PHE A 64 -5.40 14.89 8.22
C PHE A 64 -5.52 15.70 6.94
N VAL A 65 -4.38 16.06 6.38
CA VAL A 65 -4.24 16.62 5.03
C VAL A 65 -3.17 15.83 4.28
N LEU A 66 -3.23 15.84 2.95
CA LEU A 66 -2.16 15.27 2.14
C LEU A 66 -0.87 16.05 2.33
N ASN A 67 0.23 15.34 2.40
CA ASN A 67 1.58 15.91 2.46
C ASN A 67 2.24 15.98 1.08
N LYS A 68 1.65 15.34 0.09
CA LYS A 68 2.12 15.29 -1.30
C LYS A 68 0.94 15.39 -2.26
N GLU A 69 1.22 15.85 -3.47
CA GLU A 69 0.23 15.85 -4.55
C GLU A 69 -0.13 14.43 -4.98
N PHE A 70 -1.31 14.23 -5.56
CA PHE A 70 -1.74 12.94 -6.10
C PHE A 70 -0.79 12.37 -7.14
N THR A 71 -0.13 13.23 -7.91
CA THR A 71 0.89 12.84 -8.90
C THR A 71 2.15 12.25 -8.27
N ASP A 72 2.41 12.56 -7.00
CA ASP A 72 3.64 12.19 -6.27
C ASP A 72 3.41 11.03 -5.30
N ILE A 73 2.22 10.47 -5.27
CA ILE A 73 1.89 9.31 -4.44
C ILE A 73 1.63 8.11 -5.36
N SER A 74 2.59 7.19 -5.42
CA SER A 74 2.43 5.94 -6.15
C SER A 74 1.77 4.85 -5.31
N PHE A 75 1.24 3.82 -5.97
CA PHE A 75 0.75 2.63 -5.27
C PHE A 75 1.88 1.92 -4.52
N LEU A 76 3.12 2.02 -4.98
CA LEU A 76 4.27 1.49 -4.25
C LEU A 76 4.48 2.23 -2.93
N ASP A 77 4.36 3.56 -2.91
CA ASP A 77 4.47 4.35 -1.67
C ASP A 77 3.43 3.90 -0.63
N ILE A 78 2.20 3.66 -1.09
CA ILE A 78 1.10 3.19 -0.23
C ILE A 78 1.36 1.76 0.23
N PHE A 79 1.77 0.87 -0.66
CA PHE A 79 2.11 -0.51 -0.34
C PHE A 79 3.20 -0.58 0.73
N GLU A 80 4.29 0.16 0.55
CA GLU A 80 5.40 0.21 1.50
C GLU A 80 5.02 0.85 2.84
N ALA A 81 4.10 1.81 2.85
CA ALA A 81 3.56 2.39 4.08
C ALA A 81 2.83 1.36 4.93
N ILE A 82 2.10 0.44 4.31
CA ILE A 82 1.28 -0.59 4.98
C ILE A 82 2.07 -1.86 5.26
N GLU A 83 2.83 -2.34 4.29
CA GLU A 83 3.53 -3.63 4.34
C GLU A 83 5.02 -3.53 4.72
N GLY A 84 5.59 -2.33 4.66
CA GLY A 84 7.03 -2.13 4.82
C GLY A 84 7.79 -2.30 3.50
N LYS A 85 9.09 -2.06 3.57
CA LYS A 85 10.02 -2.11 2.41
C LYS A 85 10.75 -3.44 2.29
N GLU A 86 10.58 -4.32 3.26
CA GLU A 86 11.24 -5.61 3.29
C GLU A 86 10.74 -6.53 2.18
N LYS A 87 11.53 -7.52 1.85
CA LYS A 87 11.11 -8.57 0.93
C LYS A 87 9.93 -9.33 1.52
N PHE A 88 8.91 -9.61 0.71
CA PHE A 88 7.77 -10.41 1.15
C PHE A 88 7.90 -11.89 0.79
N ILE A 89 9.00 -12.26 0.12
CA ILE A 89 9.29 -13.64 -0.21
C ILE A 89 10.38 -14.16 0.73
N GLU A 90 10.02 -15.15 1.52
CA GLU A 90 10.92 -15.83 2.44
C GLU A 90 10.97 -17.32 2.09
N THR A 91 12.16 -17.93 2.22
CA THR A 91 12.30 -19.36 2.09
C THR A 91 12.24 -20.04 3.45
N THR A 92 11.62 -21.22 3.50
CA THR A 92 11.60 -22.09 4.68
C THR A 92 12.55 -23.27 4.52
N HIS A 93 13.42 -23.24 3.52
CA HIS A 93 14.39 -24.28 3.23
C HIS A 93 13.78 -25.67 2.94
N LEU A 94 12.55 -25.70 2.42
CA LEU A 94 11.87 -26.96 2.09
C LEU A 94 12.56 -27.76 1.00
N VAL A 95 13.34 -27.10 0.16
CA VAL A 95 14.14 -27.73 -0.91
C VAL A 95 15.12 -28.77 -0.35
N ASP A 96 15.61 -28.54 0.88
CA ASP A 96 16.51 -29.48 1.58
C ASP A 96 15.86 -30.86 1.75
N LYS A 97 14.54 -30.92 1.90
CA LYS A 97 13.78 -32.17 2.05
C LYS A 97 13.62 -32.93 0.73
N VAL A 98 13.71 -32.23 -0.40
CA VAL A 98 13.54 -32.85 -1.74
C VAL A 98 14.84 -33.41 -2.26
N PHE A 99 15.96 -32.75 -1.99
CA PHE A 99 17.28 -33.06 -2.54
C PHE A 99 18.29 -33.52 -1.48
N ASP A 100 17.83 -34.19 -0.44
CA ASP A 100 18.58 -34.58 0.78
C ASP A 100 19.94 -35.24 0.53
N SER A 101 20.16 -35.84 -0.63
CA SER A 101 21.42 -36.46 -0.99
C SER A 101 22.11 -35.86 -2.22
N MET A 102 21.59 -34.78 -2.75
CA MET A 102 22.10 -34.15 -3.96
C MET A 102 23.00 -32.95 -3.67
N LEU A 103 24.14 -32.95 -4.35
CA LEU A 103 25.25 -32.01 -4.22
C LEU A 103 24.91 -30.53 -4.52
N ARG A 104 23.67 -30.15 -4.81
CA ARG A 104 23.29 -28.81 -5.26
C ARG A 104 22.00 -28.27 -4.66
N VAL A 105 21.68 -28.68 -3.44
CA VAL A 105 20.47 -28.22 -2.73
C VAL A 105 20.44 -26.70 -2.58
N LYS A 106 21.55 -26.13 -2.12
CA LYS A 106 21.66 -24.68 -1.93
C LYS A 106 21.57 -23.91 -3.25
N GLU A 107 22.22 -24.39 -4.30
CA GLU A 107 22.15 -23.77 -5.63
C GLU A 107 20.74 -23.78 -6.19
N THR A 108 20.00 -24.89 -5.99
CA THR A 108 18.59 -25.00 -6.42
C THR A 108 17.67 -24.06 -5.64
N GLU A 109 17.87 -23.94 -4.34
CA GLU A 109 17.14 -22.98 -3.51
C GLU A 109 17.40 -21.55 -3.96
N ASP A 110 18.67 -21.21 -4.21
CA ASP A 110 19.04 -19.87 -4.69
C ASP A 110 18.41 -19.53 -6.05
N VAL A 111 18.27 -20.51 -6.94
CA VAL A 111 17.58 -20.34 -8.22
C VAL A 111 16.09 -20.04 -8.01
N ILE A 112 15.43 -20.78 -7.13
CA ILE A 112 14.01 -20.56 -6.80
C ILE A 112 13.81 -19.18 -6.21
N VAL A 113 14.60 -18.82 -5.20
CA VAL A 113 14.54 -17.51 -4.53
C VAL A 113 14.79 -16.38 -5.52
N ASN A 114 15.78 -16.55 -6.42
CA ASN A 114 16.09 -15.53 -7.43
C ASN A 114 14.92 -15.30 -8.40
N TYR A 115 14.23 -16.34 -8.86
CA TYR A 115 13.02 -16.16 -9.69
C TYR A 115 11.91 -15.42 -8.95
N LEU A 116 11.68 -15.78 -7.69
CA LEU A 116 10.66 -15.13 -6.86
C LEU A 116 11.03 -13.67 -6.54
N ASP A 117 12.30 -13.39 -6.26
CA ASP A 117 12.80 -12.01 -6.06
C ASP A 117 12.58 -11.16 -7.31
N LYS A 118 12.84 -11.70 -8.49
CA LYS A 118 12.58 -10.98 -9.75
C LYS A 118 11.10 -10.70 -9.94
N ALA A 119 10.23 -11.63 -9.59
CA ALA A 119 8.79 -11.44 -9.64
C ALA A 119 8.33 -10.34 -8.67
N GLU A 120 8.89 -10.31 -7.46
CA GLU A 120 8.63 -9.24 -6.48
C GLU A 120 9.05 -7.87 -7.01
N ILE A 121 10.24 -7.78 -7.59
CA ILE A 121 10.75 -6.53 -8.19
C ILE A 121 9.79 -6.04 -9.29
N GLN A 122 9.33 -6.91 -10.18
CA GLN A 122 8.40 -6.56 -11.24
C GLN A 122 7.05 -6.09 -10.67
N TYR A 123 6.54 -6.74 -9.64
CA TYR A 123 5.33 -6.31 -8.95
C TYR A 123 5.48 -4.89 -8.38
N LYS A 124 6.57 -4.63 -7.67
CA LYS A 124 6.86 -3.31 -7.09
C LYS A 124 7.08 -2.23 -8.16
N MET A 125 7.76 -2.56 -9.25
CA MET A 125 7.95 -1.64 -10.38
C MET A 125 6.62 -1.25 -11.01
N LYS A 126 5.70 -2.18 -11.15
CA LYS A 126 4.36 -1.90 -11.67
C LYS A 126 3.56 -1.00 -10.72
N LEU A 127 3.62 -1.26 -9.41
CA LEU A 127 2.98 -0.39 -8.42
C LEU A 127 3.54 1.05 -8.46
N LYS A 128 4.84 1.19 -8.70
CA LYS A 128 5.49 2.50 -8.80
C LYS A 128 4.99 3.35 -9.97
N GLU A 129 4.56 2.72 -11.05
CA GLU A 129 4.03 3.41 -12.23
C GLU A 129 2.61 3.96 -12.03
N ILE A 130 1.86 3.44 -11.06
CA ILE A 130 0.48 3.83 -10.80
C ILE A 130 0.44 4.88 -9.70
N THR A 131 -0.12 6.05 -10.00
CA THR A 131 -0.29 7.13 -9.02
C THR A 131 -1.77 7.34 -8.67
N LEU A 132 -2.02 8.03 -7.57
CA LEU A 132 -3.40 8.42 -7.21
C LEU A 132 -4.02 9.35 -8.25
N ALA A 133 -3.21 10.16 -8.94
CA ALA A 133 -3.69 11.01 -10.04
C ALA A 133 -4.36 10.19 -11.15
N HIS A 134 -3.82 9.02 -11.50
CA HIS A 134 -4.43 8.13 -12.49
C HIS A 134 -5.84 7.68 -12.09
N ILE A 135 -6.07 7.46 -10.80
CA ILE A 135 -7.38 7.04 -10.29
C ILE A 135 -8.39 8.19 -10.39
N ILE A 136 -7.98 9.40 -10.03
CA ILE A 136 -8.81 10.60 -10.12
C ILE A 136 -9.17 10.90 -11.58
N GLU A 137 -8.22 10.82 -12.49
CA GLU A 137 -8.44 11.01 -13.92
C GLU A 137 -9.45 10.00 -14.48
N ALA A 138 -9.30 8.72 -14.13
CA ALA A 138 -10.23 7.66 -14.55
C ALA A 138 -11.64 7.92 -14.01
N ALA A 139 -11.79 8.38 -12.77
CA ALA A 139 -13.07 8.70 -12.16
C ALA A 139 -13.76 9.90 -12.84
N HIS A 140 -13.00 10.89 -13.32
CA HIS A 140 -13.55 12.03 -14.04
C HIS A 140 -14.02 11.68 -15.45
N GLN A 141 -13.26 10.85 -16.17
CA GLN A 141 -13.64 10.41 -17.53
C GLN A 141 -14.97 9.67 -17.57
N ASP A 142 -15.31 8.92 -16.55
CA ASP A 142 -16.58 8.22 -16.45
C ASP A 142 -17.78 9.16 -16.24
N LYS A 143 -17.56 10.35 -15.66
CA LYS A 143 -18.60 11.37 -15.49
C LYS A 143 -18.97 12.08 -16.81
N GLU A 144 -17.99 12.26 -17.70
CA GLU A 144 -18.23 12.90 -19.01
C GLU A 144 -18.94 11.99 -20.01
N LYS A 145 -18.91 10.67 -19.79
CA LYS A 145 -19.59 9.67 -20.63
C LYS A 145 -21.03 9.37 -20.23
N ARG A 146 -21.50 9.93 -19.12
CA ARG A 146 -22.89 9.78 -18.63
C ARG A 146 -23.69 11.03 -18.82
#